data_ff66860c07d5a6062099b99369d9fa5a
#
_entry.id   ff66860c07d5a6062099b99369d9fa5a
#
_cell.length_a   1.000
_cell.length_b   1.000
_cell.length_c   1.000
_cell.angle_alpha   90.00
_cell.angle_beta   90.00
_cell.angle_gamma   90.00
#
_symmetry.space_group_name_H-M   'P 1'
#
loop_
_entity.id
_entity.type
_entity.pdbx_description
1 polymer ?
#
loop_
_entity_poly.entity_id
_entity_poly.type
_entity_poly.pdbx_seq_one_letter_code
_entity_poly.pdbx_strand_id
1 'polypeptide(L)'
;MAEFATFITDSDLECKAIRAIQQSGGTLNSRVVSPLQIGSLDPNLILLCNKAVKYSGNKITIDRDLAEPEIVKLISQVSPEIQPRFEKNGGKLIAFIGLSGGVGTSSIALNFAFELAQQNSVNLIDLDNQHPDIARMIGLHRIDQRPANLTKNLIVRQGLEEFVEPTDYYVVDLGSIENKQIIDVADEVYVIAKISFNTLERMKQLPFIASGLVLNFYDRSRTSKRIEQEILSHFPRLKIAKIPNDPKSFLIALERKSALIEISSNSPARKSIATLT
;
A
#
# COMPACT_ATOMS: atom_id res chain seq x y z
N MET A 1 9.56 19.67 1.80
CA MET A 1 9.64 18.79 0.58
C MET A 1 11.11 18.74 0.20
N ALA A 2 11.69 17.55 0.02
CA ALA A 2 13.10 17.50 -0.36
C ALA A 2 13.27 17.82 -1.84
N GLU A 3 14.30 18.58 -2.10
CA GLU A 3 14.67 19.04 -3.43
C GLU A 3 15.86 18.26 -3.95
N PHE A 4 15.79 17.84 -5.19
CA PHE A 4 16.79 17.00 -5.83
C PHE A 4 17.44 17.67 -7.03
N ALA A 5 18.68 17.28 -7.26
CA ALA A 5 19.37 17.50 -8.52
C ALA A 5 19.77 16.13 -9.12
N THR A 6 19.82 16.02 -10.44
CA THR A 6 20.33 14.83 -11.12
C THR A 6 21.60 15.17 -11.90
N PHE A 7 22.60 14.27 -11.83
CA PHE A 7 23.75 14.23 -12.71
C PHE A 7 23.91 12.80 -13.22
N ILE A 8 23.12 12.45 -14.23
CA ILE A 8 23.04 11.10 -14.78
C ILE A 8 23.27 11.22 -16.29
N THR A 9 24.27 10.49 -16.79
CA THR A 9 24.67 10.54 -18.20
C THR A 9 23.91 9.56 -19.09
N ASP A 10 23.13 8.66 -18.50
CA ASP A 10 22.28 7.70 -19.19
C ASP A 10 20.84 8.19 -19.11
N SER A 11 20.20 8.43 -20.26
CA SER A 11 18.86 9.01 -20.34
C SER A 11 17.76 8.10 -19.76
N ASP A 12 17.90 6.79 -19.92
CA ASP A 12 16.91 5.84 -19.42
C ASP A 12 16.98 5.76 -17.90
N LEU A 13 18.21 5.75 -17.35
CA LEU A 13 18.44 5.79 -15.90
C LEU A 13 17.97 7.13 -15.31
N GLU A 14 18.21 8.24 -16.01
CA GLU A 14 17.71 9.55 -15.56
C GLU A 14 16.18 9.59 -15.51
N CYS A 15 15.50 9.04 -16.51
CA CYS A 15 14.04 8.93 -16.50
C CYS A 15 13.52 8.08 -15.33
N LYS A 16 14.19 6.97 -15.01
CA LYS A 16 13.88 6.16 -13.82
C LYS A 16 14.09 6.95 -12.53
N ALA A 17 15.21 7.68 -12.43
CA ALA A 17 15.53 8.49 -11.25
C ALA A 17 14.51 9.62 -11.04
N ILE A 18 14.09 10.31 -12.09
CA ILE A 18 13.08 11.37 -12.03
C ILE A 18 11.74 10.82 -11.54
N ARG A 19 11.30 9.69 -12.09
CA ARG A 19 10.08 9.01 -11.61
C ARG A 19 10.18 8.60 -10.15
N ALA A 20 11.33 8.05 -9.75
CA ALA A 20 11.59 7.67 -8.36
C ALA A 20 11.55 8.87 -7.40
N ILE A 21 12.08 10.04 -7.80
CA ILE A 21 11.98 11.29 -7.04
C ILE A 21 10.51 11.68 -6.87
N GLN A 22 9.73 11.67 -7.95
CA GLN A 22 8.31 12.01 -7.92
C GLN A 22 7.50 11.04 -7.06
N GLN A 23 7.75 9.74 -7.18
CA GLN A 23 7.10 8.70 -6.36
C GLN A 23 7.43 8.84 -4.87
N SER A 24 8.61 9.39 -4.56
CA SER A 24 9.04 9.64 -3.18
C SER A 24 8.51 10.98 -2.63
N GLY A 25 7.68 11.71 -3.38
CA GLY A 25 7.19 13.04 -2.98
C GLY A 25 8.24 14.14 -3.05
N GLY A 26 9.37 13.90 -3.71
CA GLY A 26 10.43 14.88 -3.93
C GLY A 26 10.21 15.74 -5.17
N THR A 27 10.90 16.87 -5.22
CA THR A 27 10.88 17.79 -6.38
C THR A 27 12.23 17.82 -7.06
N LEU A 28 12.27 17.64 -8.39
CA LEU A 28 13.48 17.85 -9.17
C LEU A 28 13.70 19.34 -9.40
N ASN A 29 14.72 19.90 -8.75
CA ASN A 29 15.09 21.32 -8.86
C ASN A 29 16.01 21.55 -10.06
N SER A 30 17.00 20.68 -10.28
CA SER A 30 18.03 20.89 -11.31
C SER A 30 18.44 19.61 -12.01
N ARG A 31 18.67 19.71 -13.33
CA ARG A 31 19.34 18.69 -14.14
C ARG A 31 20.72 19.20 -14.49
N VAL A 32 21.74 18.51 -14.01
CA VAL A 32 23.15 18.87 -14.21
C VAL A 32 23.69 18.11 -15.41
N VAL A 33 24.22 18.82 -16.39
CA VAL A 33 24.77 18.24 -17.61
C VAL A 33 26.31 18.21 -17.63
N SER A 34 26.93 18.94 -16.71
CA SER A 34 28.40 19.01 -16.61
C SER A 34 28.86 18.92 -15.15
N PRO A 35 29.98 18.21 -14.88
CA PRO A 35 30.56 18.16 -13.53
C PRO A 35 30.91 19.53 -12.94
N LEU A 36 31.18 20.53 -13.79
CA LEU A 36 31.50 21.89 -13.36
C LEU A 36 30.32 22.59 -12.66
N GLN A 37 29.10 22.24 -13.05
CA GLN A 37 27.87 22.81 -12.44
C GLN A 37 27.58 22.25 -11.04
N ILE A 38 28.15 21.10 -10.68
CA ILE A 38 27.92 20.47 -9.37
C ILE A 38 28.44 21.36 -8.24
N GLY A 39 29.56 22.06 -8.45
CA GLY A 39 30.14 22.96 -7.45
C GLY A 39 29.29 24.21 -7.14
N SER A 40 28.34 24.55 -8.01
CA SER A 40 27.41 25.67 -7.84
C SER A 40 26.02 25.27 -7.35
N LEU A 41 25.78 23.97 -7.12
CA LEU A 41 24.51 23.49 -6.57
C LEU A 41 24.37 23.91 -5.11
N ASP A 42 23.13 24.17 -4.70
CA ASP A 42 22.79 24.35 -3.30
C ASP A 42 23.15 23.06 -2.52
N PRO A 43 23.97 23.15 -1.44
CA PRO A 43 24.32 21.99 -0.62
C PRO A 43 23.13 21.30 0.05
N ASN A 44 21.97 21.96 0.16
CA ASN A 44 20.75 21.38 0.69
C ASN A 44 20.03 20.45 -0.29
N LEU A 45 20.36 20.52 -1.58
CA LEU A 45 19.82 19.59 -2.57
C LEU A 45 20.40 18.18 -2.38
N ILE A 46 19.61 17.18 -2.71
CA ILE A 46 20.08 15.79 -2.76
C ILE A 46 20.48 15.47 -4.19
N LEU A 47 21.75 15.15 -4.41
CA LEU A 47 22.26 14.84 -5.74
C LEU A 47 22.16 13.33 -6.05
N LEU A 48 21.34 12.98 -7.07
CA LEU A 48 21.39 11.65 -7.68
C LEU A 48 22.39 11.63 -8.84
N CYS A 49 23.34 10.73 -8.79
CA CYS A 49 24.36 10.61 -9.84
C CYS A 49 24.72 9.15 -10.11
N ASN A 50 25.18 8.87 -11.35
CA ASN A 50 25.68 7.56 -11.76
C ASN A 50 27.22 7.51 -11.91
N LYS A 51 27.91 8.55 -11.44
CA LYS A 51 29.37 8.66 -11.47
C LYS A 51 29.90 9.22 -10.16
N ALA A 52 31.13 8.89 -9.84
CA ALA A 52 31.81 9.48 -8.70
C ALA A 52 32.05 10.97 -8.93
N VAL A 53 31.45 11.80 -8.09
CA VAL A 53 31.58 13.28 -8.12
C VAL A 53 31.83 13.82 -6.72
N LYS A 54 32.51 14.97 -6.63
CA LYS A 54 32.66 15.71 -5.38
C LYS A 54 31.45 16.64 -5.22
N TYR A 55 30.70 16.45 -4.16
CA TYR A 55 29.57 17.28 -3.80
C TYR A 55 29.52 17.44 -2.28
N SER A 56 29.22 18.63 -1.80
CA SER A 56 29.22 18.97 -0.36
C SER A 56 27.94 18.58 0.38
N GLY A 57 26.86 18.36 -0.35
CA GLY A 57 25.57 17.95 0.20
C GLY A 57 25.35 16.42 0.19
N ASN A 58 24.13 16.02 0.44
CA ASN A 58 23.72 14.62 0.40
C ASN A 58 23.78 14.09 -1.04
N LYS A 59 24.35 12.90 -1.19
CA LYS A 59 24.54 12.28 -2.50
C LYS A 59 24.07 10.83 -2.51
N ILE A 60 23.31 10.47 -3.54
CA ILE A 60 22.91 9.09 -3.83
C ILE A 60 23.58 8.67 -5.14
N THR A 61 24.39 7.63 -5.09
CA THR A 61 24.97 7.03 -6.29
C THR A 61 24.08 5.86 -6.73
N ILE A 62 23.68 5.88 -8.00
CA ILE A 62 22.81 4.85 -8.59
C ILE A 62 23.52 4.18 -9.76
N ASP A 63 23.45 2.86 -9.83
CA ASP A 63 23.98 2.08 -10.93
C ASP A 63 22.96 1.91 -12.05
N ARG A 64 23.46 1.66 -13.28
CA ARG A 64 22.63 1.55 -14.47
C ARG A 64 21.59 0.43 -14.37
N ASP A 65 21.92 -0.64 -13.67
CA ASP A 65 21.10 -1.84 -13.56
C ASP A 65 20.03 -1.76 -12.46
N LEU A 66 20.02 -0.68 -11.66
CA LEU A 66 19.02 -0.50 -10.61
C LEU A 66 17.63 -0.30 -11.20
N ALA A 67 16.68 -1.04 -10.64
CA ALA A 67 15.27 -0.85 -10.94
C ALA A 67 14.72 0.39 -10.20
N GLU A 68 13.66 1.00 -10.75
CA GLU A 68 13.03 2.19 -10.18
C GLU A 68 12.64 2.04 -8.68
N PRO A 69 12.07 0.90 -8.21
CA PRO A 69 11.76 0.70 -6.79
C PRO A 69 12.99 0.71 -5.87
N GLU A 70 14.14 0.27 -6.38
CA GLU A 70 15.40 0.28 -5.61
C GLU A 70 15.92 1.71 -5.47
N ILE A 71 15.75 2.53 -6.50
CA ILE A 71 16.08 3.97 -6.46
C ILE A 71 15.18 4.68 -5.45
N VAL A 72 13.87 4.41 -5.45
CA VAL A 72 12.92 4.93 -4.45
C VAL A 72 13.38 4.57 -3.03
N LYS A 73 13.81 3.34 -2.80
CA LYS A 73 14.33 2.90 -1.49
C LYS A 73 15.57 3.67 -1.06
N LEU A 74 16.51 3.90 -1.98
CA LEU A 74 17.73 4.68 -1.70
C LEU A 74 17.39 6.15 -1.36
N ILE A 75 16.48 6.76 -2.10
CA ILE A 75 15.97 8.10 -1.83
C ILE A 75 15.39 8.19 -0.42
N SER A 76 14.53 7.25 -0.05
CA SER A 76 13.89 7.21 1.27
C SER A 76 14.88 7.05 2.43
N GLN A 77 16.02 6.41 2.20
CA GLN A 77 17.07 6.25 3.22
C GLN A 77 17.83 7.57 3.50
N VAL A 78 18.02 8.39 2.47
CA VAL A 78 18.80 9.65 2.59
C VAL A 78 17.91 10.83 3.03
N SER A 79 16.63 10.73 2.79
CA SER A 79 15.67 11.78 3.14
C SER A 79 14.43 11.19 3.82
N PRO A 80 14.56 10.83 5.09
CA PRO A 80 13.42 10.30 5.85
C PRO A 80 12.24 11.30 5.95
N GLU A 81 12.49 12.59 5.66
CA GLU A 81 11.46 13.64 5.64
C GLU A 81 10.62 13.66 4.35
N ILE A 82 11.05 12.94 3.29
CA ILE A 82 10.37 12.96 1.98
C ILE A 82 9.19 12.00 1.91
N GLN A 83 9.05 11.12 2.88
CA GLN A 83 7.85 10.29 2.89
C GLN A 83 6.66 11.23 3.11
N PRO A 84 5.68 11.29 2.19
CA PRO A 84 4.48 12.08 2.43
C PRO A 84 3.91 11.64 3.78
N ARG A 85 3.92 12.54 4.75
CA ARG A 85 3.25 12.27 6.03
C ARG A 85 1.78 12.20 5.71
N PHE A 86 1.21 11.02 5.85
CA PHE A 86 -0.23 10.89 5.84
C PHE A 86 -0.77 11.66 7.04
N GLU A 87 -1.26 12.87 6.80
CA GLU A 87 -1.94 13.66 7.81
C GLU A 87 -3.42 13.25 7.78
N LYS A 88 -3.83 12.55 8.81
CA LYS A 88 -5.20 12.15 9.03
C LYS A 88 -6.06 13.38 9.35
N ASN A 89 -6.84 13.83 8.38
CA ASN A 89 -7.80 14.91 8.56
C ASN A 89 -9.13 14.41 9.17
N GLY A 90 -9.09 13.96 10.43
CA GLY A 90 -10.25 13.29 11.05
C GLY A 90 -10.43 11.86 10.52
N GLY A 91 -11.58 11.24 10.80
CA GLY A 91 -11.92 9.91 10.33
C GLY A 91 -11.08 8.76 10.95
N LYS A 92 -11.51 7.53 10.76
CA LYS A 92 -10.81 6.33 11.25
C LYS A 92 -9.98 5.71 10.14
N LEU A 93 -8.70 5.47 10.39
CA LEU A 93 -7.79 4.83 9.44
C LEU A 93 -7.66 3.34 9.73
N ILE A 94 -8.01 2.52 8.76
CA ILE A 94 -7.95 1.06 8.82
C ILE A 94 -7.02 0.58 7.72
N ALA A 95 -5.92 -0.08 8.11
CA ALA A 95 -4.93 -0.59 7.19
C ALA A 95 -5.06 -2.12 7.03
N PHE A 96 -4.93 -2.60 5.80
CA PHE A 96 -4.89 -4.00 5.45
C PHE A 96 -3.51 -4.36 4.91
N ILE A 97 -2.89 -5.40 5.48
CA ILE A 97 -1.58 -5.91 5.05
C ILE A 97 -1.61 -7.42 4.88
N GLY A 98 -1.08 -7.90 3.77
CA GLY A 98 -0.97 -9.33 3.49
C GLY A 98 0.29 -9.95 4.08
N LEU A 99 0.20 -11.07 4.78
CA LEU A 99 1.37 -11.83 5.25
C LEU A 99 2.20 -12.41 4.10
N SER A 100 1.63 -12.50 2.91
CA SER A 100 2.32 -12.95 1.69
C SER A 100 1.54 -12.51 0.45
N GLY A 101 2.20 -12.54 -0.70
CA GLY A 101 1.52 -12.28 -1.96
C GLY A 101 0.37 -13.25 -2.23
N GLY A 102 -0.69 -12.78 -2.88
CA GLY A 102 -1.84 -13.56 -3.29
C GLY A 102 -2.74 -14.06 -2.15
N VAL A 103 -2.70 -13.44 -0.97
CA VAL A 103 -3.63 -13.75 0.13
C VAL A 103 -4.97 -13.04 0.02
N GLY A 104 -5.11 -12.11 -0.95
CA GLY A 104 -6.35 -11.41 -1.25
C GLY A 104 -6.52 -10.10 -0.49
N THR A 105 -5.44 -9.42 -0.11
CA THR A 105 -5.46 -8.16 0.64
C THR A 105 -6.32 -7.12 -0.07
N SER A 106 -6.01 -6.80 -1.34
CA SER A 106 -6.73 -5.82 -2.15
C SER A 106 -8.20 -6.17 -2.34
N SER A 107 -8.51 -7.47 -2.53
CA SER A 107 -9.91 -7.91 -2.65
C SER A 107 -10.69 -7.70 -1.36
N ILE A 108 -10.08 -7.92 -0.20
CA ILE A 108 -10.72 -7.74 1.10
C ILE A 108 -10.86 -6.25 1.39
N ALA A 109 -9.80 -5.44 1.20
CA ALA A 109 -9.83 -4.00 1.40
C ALA A 109 -10.91 -3.32 0.55
N LEU A 110 -11.00 -3.68 -0.75
CA LEU A 110 -12.03 -3.18 -1.66
C LEU A 110 -13.44 -3.50 -1.16
N ASN A 111 -13.72 -4.77 -0.87
CA ASN A 111 -15.06 -5.17 -0.44
C ASN A 111 -15.43 -4.61 0.94
N PHE A 112 -14.47 -4.49 1.85
CA PHE A 112 -14.64 -3.83 3.13
C PHE A 112 -14.99 -2.34 2.98
N ALA A 113 -14.28 -1.64 2.09
CA ALA A 113 -14.57 -0.23 1.79
C ALA A 113 -15.97 -0.04 1.19
N PHE A 114 -16.43 -0.95 0.32
CA PHE A 114 -17.79 -0.91 -0.22
C PHE A 114 -18.86 -1.17 0.85
N GLU A 115 -18.62 -2.09 1.80
CA GLU A 115 -19.55 -2.32 2.92
C GLU A 115 -19.65 -1.08 3.83
N LEU A 116 -18.51 -0.46 4.20
CA LEU A 116 -18.48 0.77 4.98
C LEU A 116 -19.20 1.92 4.26
N ALA A 117 -19.02 2.05 2.95
CA ALA A 117 -19.57 3.13 2.15
C ALA A 117 -21.10 3.08 2.00
N GLN A 118 -21.76 2.01 2.49
CA GLN A 118 -23.23 1.98 2.55
C GLN A 118 -23.80 3.08 3.46
N GLN A 119 -23.08 3.47 4.50
CA GLN A 119 -23.56 4.42 5.51
C GLN A 119 -22.56 5.54 5.82
N ASN A 120 -21.31 5.46 5.37
CA ASN A 120 -20.22 6.37 5.73
C ASN A 120 -19.54 6.89 4.48
N SER A 121 -18.85 8.03 4.59
CA SER A 121 -17.91 8.50 3.59
C SER A 121 -16.60 7.73 3.73
N VAL A 122 -16.08 7.19 2.64
CA VAL A 122 -14.90 6.30 2.63
C VAL A 122 -13.92 6.70 1.54
N ASN A 123 -12.65 6.85 1.91
CA ASN A 123 -11.52 6.89 0.99
C ASN A 123 -10.80 5.54 1.02
N LEU A 124 -10.81 4.82 -0.09
CA LEU A 124 -9.99 3.63 -0.31
C LEU A 124 -8.70 4.02 -1.00
N ILE A 125 -7.58 3.74 -0.36
CA ILE A 125 -6.24 4.13 -0.82
C ILE A 125 -5.44 2.86 -1.14
N ASP A 126 -5.07 2.69 -2.40
CA ASP A 126 -4.19 1.61 -2.85
C ASP A 126 -2.73 2.08 -2.77
N LEU A 127 -1.97 1.49 -1.87
CA LEU A 127 -0.54 1.74 -1.68
C LEU A 127 0.33 0.58 -2.18
N ASP A 128 -0.26 -0.47 -2.74
CA ASP A 128 0.51 -1.53 -3.40
C ASP A 128 0.97 -1.06 -4.78
N ASN A 129 2.07 -0.30 -4.79
CA ASN A 129 2.66 0.21 -6.03
C ASN A 129 3.24 -0.89 -6.93
N GLN A 130 3.49 -2.09 -6.38
CA GLN A 130 4.00 -3.22 -7.15
C GLN A 130 2.87 -3.92 -7.91
N HIS A 131 1.70 -4.02 -7.26
CA HIS A 131 0.52 -4.70 -7.82
C HIS A 131 -0.74 -3.87 -7.52
N PRO A 132 -0.98 -2.76 -8.26
CA PRO A 132 -2.16 -1.92 -8.06
C PRO A 132 -3.41 -2.64 -8.57
N ASP A 133 -3.85 -3.64 -7.83
CA ASP A 133 -4.91 -4.55 -8.27
C ASP A 133 -6.32 -3.93 -8.10
N ILE A 134 -6.51 -2.97 -7.19
CA ILE A 134 -7.82 -2.35 -6.96
C ILE A 134 -8.35 -1.71 -8.23
N ALA A 135 -7.54 -0.91 -8.93
CA ALA A 135 -7.93 -0.28 -10.19
C ALA A 135 -8.45 -1.32 -11.21
N ARG A 136 -7.72 -2.42 -11.35
CA ARG A 136 -8.09 -3.53 -12.26
C ARG A 136 -9.39 -4.20 -11.85
N MET A 137 -9.61 -4.42 -10.54
CA MET A 137 -10.81 -5.05 -10.00
C MET A 137 -12.07 -4.24 -10.28
N ILE A 138 -11.98 -2.90 -10.32
CA ILE A 138 -13.10 -2.00 -10.59
C ILE A 138 -13.16 -1.53 -12.05
N GLY A 139 -12.31 -2.10 -12.91
CA GLY A 139 -12.33 -1.81 -14.36
C GLY A 139 -11.72 -0.51 -14.79
N LEU A 140 -10.91 0.11 -13.96
CA LEU A 140 -10.10 1.26 -14.31
C LEU A 140 -8.74 0.78 -14.85
N HIS A 141 -8.27 1.33 -15.96
CA HIS A 141 -6.94 0.98 -16.49
C HIS A 141 -5.82 1.51 -15.62
N ARG A 142 -6.04 2.67 -15.01
CA ARG A 142 -5.21 3.31 -13.99
C ARG A 142 -6.11 4.22 -13.16
N ILE A 143 -5.86 4.27 -11.87
CA ILE A 143 -6.29 5.40 -11.06
C ILE A 143 -5.12 6.38 -11.17
N ASP A 144 -5.05 7.11 -12.30
CA ASP A 144 -4.10 8.19 -12.45
C ASP A 144 -4.36 9.19 -11.33
N GLN A 145 -3.44 10.13 -11.12
CA GLN A 145 -3.40 11.17 -10.07
C GLN A 145 -4.75 11.84 -9.67
N ARG A 146 -5.88 11.38 -10.21
CA ARG A 146 -7.23 11.83 -9.86
C ARG A 146 -7.99 10.73 -9.14
N PRO A 147 -8.60 11.05 -7.98
CA PRO A 147 -9.46 10.10 -7.29
C PRO A 147 -10.64 9.68 -8.17
N ALA A 148 -10.96 8.39 -8.13
CA ALA A 148 -12.11 7.84 -8.83
C ALA A 148 -13.31 7.70 -7.86
N ASN A 149 -14.42 8.37 -8.17
CA ASN A 149 -15.66 8.19 -7.43
C ASN A 149 -16.34 6.90 -7.89
N LEU A 150 -16.36 5.86 -7.06
CA LEU A 150 -17.05 4.60 -7.36
C LEU A 150 -18.52 4.64 -6.99
N THR A 151 -18.82 5.26 -5.87
CA THR A 151 -20.19 5.50 -5.41
C THR A 151 -20.29 6.92 -4.84
N LYS A 152 -21.49 7.31 -4.41
CA LYS A 152 -21.69 8.61 -3.75
C LYS A 152 -20.78 8.78 -2.52
N ASN A 153 -20.47 7.68 -1.83
CA ASN A 153 -19.76 7.69 -0.57
C ASN A 153 -18.38 7.02 -0.63
N LEU A 154 -17.94 6.50 -1.79
CA LEU A 154 -16.67 5.79 -1.93
C LEU A 154 -15.80 6.41 -3.01
N ILE A 155 -14.66 6.91 -2.58
CA ILE A 155 -13.60 7.44 -3.45
C ILE A 155 -12.43 6.47 -3.39
N VAL A 156 -11.83 6.17 -4.55
CA VAL A 156 -10.62 5.35 -4.66
C VAL A 156 -9.46 6.18 -5.15
N ARG A 157 -8.31 6.00 -4.51
CA ARG A 157 -7.07 6.69 -4.82
C ARG A 157 -5.93 5.68 -4.95
N GLN A 158 -4.93 6.02 -5.75
CA GLN A 158 -3.67 5.29 -5.82
C GLN A 158 -2.56 6.21 -5.30
N GLY A 159 -1.83 5.73 -4.28
CA GLY A 159 -0.81 6.51 -3.61
C GLY A 159 -1.35 7.48 -2.55
N LEU A 160 -0.42 8.09 -1.82
CA LEU A 160 -0.72 9.13 -0.84
C LEU A 160 -0.59 10.49 -1.53
N GLU A 161 -1.67 11.24 -1.58
CA GLU A 161 -1.66 12.66 -1.95
C GLU A 161 -1.51 13.51 -0.68
N GLU A 162 -0.94 14.71 -0.81
CA GLU A 162 -0.75 15.65 0.32
C GLU A 162 -2.08 16.06 0.98
N PHE A 163 -3.19 15.99 0.26
CA PHE A 163 -4.52 16.33 0.75
C PHE A 163 -5.51 15.23 0.45
N VAL A 164 -5.85 14.47 1.47
CA VAL A 164 -7.02 13.58 1.43
C VAL A 164 -8.19 14.32 2.06
N GLU A 165 -9.29 14.47 1.32
CA GLU A 165 -10.49 15.13 1.84
C GLU A 165 -10.96 14.48 3.15
N PRO A 166 -11.49 15.28 4.11
CA PRO A 166 -12.05 14.72 5.33
C PRO A 166 -13.12 13.67 5.01
N THR A 167 -13.04 12.54 5.67
CA THR A 167 -13.95 11.40 5.47
C THR A 167 -14.12 10.65 6.78
N ASP A 168 -15.21 9.86 6.89
CA ASP A 168 -15.44 9.07 8.11
C ASP A 168 -14.41 7.93 8.24
N TYR A 169 -14.00 7.34 7.10
CA TYR A 169 -13.06 6.23 7.08
C TYR A 169 -12.03 6.35 5.96
N TYR A 170 -10.79 6.05 6.30
CA TYR A 170 -9.70 5.76 5.39
C TYR A 170 -9.43 4.27 5.43
N VAL A 171 -9.59 3.59 4.31
CA VAL A 171 -9.25 2.18 4.13
C VAL A 171 -8.00 2.12 3.28
N VAL A 172 -6.92 1.54 3.80
CA VAL A 172 -5.63 1.52 3.12
C VAL A 172 -5.24 0.09 2.79
N ASP A 173 -5.04 -0.18 1.51
CA ASP A 173 -4.44 -1.42 1.03
C ASP A 173 -2.93 -1.26 0.95
N LEU A 174 -2.21 -1.96 1.81
CA LEU A 174 -0.74 -1.98 1.83
C LEU A 174 -0.17 -3.13 0.98
N GLY A 175 -1.02 -3.97 0.39
CA GLY A 175 -0.58 -5.19 -0.28
C GLY A 175 0.17 -6.12 0.66
N SER A 176 1.41 -6.46 0.32
CA SER A 176 2.33 -7.23 1.16
C SER A 176 3.50 -6.37 1.69
N ILE A 177 3.43 -5.06 1.52
CA ILE A 177 4.50 -4.12 1.84
C ILE A 177 4.24 -3.50 3.20
N GLU A 178 5.23 -3.58 4.09
CA GLU A 178 5.21 -2.89 5.37
C GLU A 178 5.47 -1.40 5.16
N ASN A 179 4.44 -0.58 5.25
CA ASN A 179 4.55 0.87 5.30
C ASN A 179 4.42 1.33 6.76
N LYS A 180 5.59 1.50 7.40
CA LYS A 180 5.64 1.85 8.82
C LYS A 180 4.87 3.14 9.13
N GLN A 181 4.88 4.13 8.27
CA GLN A 181 4.20 5.39 8.51
C GLN A 181 2.69 5.24 8.59
N ILE A 182 2.09 4.44 7.71
CA ILE A 182 0.67 4.15 7.75
C ILE A 182 0.33 3.29 8.96
N ILE A 183 1.17 2.28 9.24
CA ILE A 183 0.97 1.38 10.40
C ILE A 183 1.01 2.17 11.72
N ASP A 184 1.94 3.12 11.87
CA ASP A 184 2.12 3.91 13.10
C ASP A 184 0.94 4.89 13.35
N VAL A 185 0.23 5.33 12.30
CA VAL A 185 -0.91 6.27 12.42
C VAL A 185 -2.27 5.59 12.26
N ALA A 186 -2.30 4.31 11.89
CA ALA A 186 -3.53 3.56 11.74
C ALA A 186 -4.23 3.33 13.09
N ASP A 187 -5.55 3.52 13.13
CA ASP A 187 -6.36 3.16 14.29
C ASP A 187 -6.53 1.65 14.42
N GLU A 188 -6.58 0.97 13.27
CA GLU A 188 -6.63 -0.50 13.20
C GLU A 188 -5.76 -1.02 12.06
N VAL A 189 -5.03 -2.10 12.34
CA VAL A 189 -4.24 -2.82 11.33
C VAL A 189 -4.71 -4.26 11.26
N TYR A 190 -5.29 -4.65 10.14
CA TYR A 190 -5.70 -6.02 9.86
C TYR A 190 -4.68 -6.74 9.01
N VAL A 191 -4.23 -7.88 9.51
CA VAL A 191 -3.32 -8.77 8.78
C VAL A 191 -4.14 -9.79 8.02
N ILE A 192 -3.90 -9.93 6.72
CA ILE A 192 -4.58 -10.89 5.85
C ILE A 192 -3.66 -12.08 5.60
N ALA A 193 -4.17 -13.27 5.83
CA ALA A 193 -3.41 -14.50 5.61
C ALA A 193 -4.27 -15.63 5.05
N LYS A 194 -3.65 -16.51 4.28
CA LYS A 194 -4.17 -17.86 4.09
C LYS A 194 -3.82 -18.70 5.30
N ILE A 195 -4.72 -19.61 5.69
CA ILE A 195 -4.39 -20.51 6.78
C ILE A 195 -3.31 -21.50 6.32
N SER A 196 -2.19 -21.50 7.01
CA SER A 196 -1.05 -22.37 6.75
C SER A 196 -0.20 -22.54 8.01
N PHE A 197 0.63 -23.55 8.04
CA PHE A 197 1.58 -23.76 9.16
C PHE A 197 2.55 -22.58 9.33
N ASN A 198 2.88 -21.89 8.26
CA ASN A 198 3.79 -20.73 8.30
C ASN A 198 3.11 -19.44 8.80
N THR A 199 1.78 -19.41 8.90
CA THR A 199 1.03 -18.20 9.28
C THR A 199 1.42 -17.75 10.70
N LEU A 200 1.51 -18.67 11.64
CA LEU A 200 1.91 -18.37 13.02
C LEU A 200 3.33 -17.79 13.08
N GLU A 201 4.29 -18.42 12.42
CA GLU A 201 5.68 -17.95 12.43
C GLU A 201 5.84 -16.57 11.81
N ARG A 202 5.14 -16.31 10.72
CA ARG A 202 5.12 -14.97 10.10
C ARG A 202 4.45 -13.93 11.01
N MET A 203 3.36 -14.29 11.69
CA MET A 203 2.71 -13.41 12.68
C MET A 203 3.64 -13.02 13.81
N LYS A 204 4.47 -13.94 14.31
CA LYS A 204 5.47 -13.67 15.34
C LYS A 204 6.57 -12.70 14.88
N GLN A 205 6.82 -12.61 13.58
CA GLN A 205 7.87 -11.79 13.01
C GLN A 205 7.38 -10.37 12.63
N LEU A 206 6.09 -10.06 12.82
CA LEU A 206 5.57 -8.72 12.53
C LEU A 206 6.22 -7.68 13.45
N PRO A 207 6.72 -6.57 12.90
CA PRO A 207 7.33 -5.49 13.67
C PRO A 207 6.30 -4.56 14.34
N PHE A 208 5.01 -4.90 14.30
CA PHE A 208 3.90 -4.13 14.86
C PHE A 208 2.84 -5.04 15.48
N ILE A 209 1.93 -4.44 16.22
CA ILE A 209 0.80 -5.17 16.84
C ILE A 209 -0.39 -5.08 15.92
N ALA A 210 -0.86 -6.22 15.42
CA ALA A 210 -2.07 -6.29 14.61
C ALA A 210 -3.32 -6.14 15.49
N SER A 211 -4.30 -5.36 15.02
CA SER A 211 -5.63 -5.24 15.63
C SER A 211 -6.48 -6.49 15.38
N GLY A 212 -6.26 -7.15 14.26
CA GLY A 212 -6.96 -8.38 13.88
C GLY A 212 -6.25 -9.19 12.81
N LEU A 213 -6.61 -10.46 12.70
CA LEU A 213 -6.17 -11.38 11.65
C LEU A 213 -7.39 -11.82 10.83
N VAL A 214 -7.30 -11.65 9.52
CA VAL A 214 -8.31 -12.14 8.58
C VAL A 214 -7.77 -13.39 7.90
N LEU A 215 -8.32 -14.53 8.25
CA LEU A 215 -8.01 -15.81 7.62
C LEU A 215 -8.88 -15.96 6.36
N ASN A 216 -8.27 -15.64 5.21
CA ASN A 216 -8.91 -15.78 3.91
C ASN A 216 -8.82 -17.22 3.36
N PHE A 217 -9.74 -17.58 2.47
CA PHE A 217 -9.88 -18.93 1.92
C PHE A 217 -10.09 -20.02 2.99
N TYR A 218 -10.80 -19.67 4.06
CA TYR A 218 -11.01 -20.56 5.19
C TYR A 218 -11.94 -21.73 4.83
N ASP A 219 -11.48 -22.97 5.02
CA ASP A 219 -12.17 -24.19 4.58
C ASP A 219 -12.87 -24.99 5.70
N ARG A 220 -12.75 -24.56 6.96
CA ARG A 220 -13.29 -25.22 8.16
C ARG A 220 -12.75 -26.64 8.42
N SER A 221 -11.66 -27.04 7.75
CA SER A 221 -11.03 -28.37 7.96
C SER A 221 -10.52 -28.51 9.39
N ARG A 222 -10.22 -29.76 9.80
CA ARG A 222 -9.57 -30.03 11.11
C ARG A 222 -8.22 -29.35 11.20
N THR A 223 -7.48 -29.34 10.11
CA THR A 223 -6.17 -28.66 10.03
C THR A 223 -6.31 -27.17 10.22
N SER A 224 -7.26 -26.52 9.54
CA SER A 224 -7.52 -25.10 9.69
C SER A 224 -7.90 -24.70 11.11
N LYS A 225 -8.77 -25.48 11.75
CA LYS A 225 -9.15 -25.27 13.15
C LYS A 225 -7.97 -25.43 14.11
N ARG A 226 -7.09 -26.41 13.88
CA ARG A 226 -5.89 -26.64 14.70
C ARG A 226 -4.94 -25.44 14.60
N ILE A 227 -4.65 -24.97 13.37
CA ILE A 227 -3.78 -23.82 13.15
C ILE A 227 -4.37 -22.55 13.79
N GLU A 228 -5.69 -22.33 13.65
CA GLU A 228 -6.39 -21.22 14.31
C GLU A 228 -6.22 -21.28 15.84
N GLN A 229 -6.42 -22.43 16.45
CA GLN A 229 -6.23 -22.62 17.89
C GLN A 229 -4.80 -22.35 18.32
N GLU A 230 -3.83 -22.77 17.52
CA GLU A 230 -2.40 -22.52 17.79
C GLU A 230 -2.09 -21.02 17.69
N ILE A 231 -2.64 -20.30 16.72
CA ILE A 231 -2.50 -18.85 16.62
C ILE A 231 -3.11 -18.18 17.86
N LEU A 232 -4.31 -18.55 18.27
CA LEU A 232 -4.98 -17.99 19.44
C LEU A 232 -4.24 -18.28 20.75
N SER A 233 -3.56 -19.41 20.85
CA SER A 233 -2.74 -19.72 22.03
C SER A 233 -1.54 -18.77 22.21
N HIS A 234 -0.98 -18.27 21.10
CA HIS A 234 0.13 -17.31 21.10
C HIS A 234 -0.36 -15.85 21.14
N PHE A 235 -1.53 -15.58 20.57
CA PHE A 235 -2.13 -14.25 20.47
C PHE A 235 -3.56 -14.25 21.03
N PRO A 236 -3.75 -14.41 22.34
CA PRO A 236 -5.09 -14.66 22.94
C PRO A 236 -6.05 -13.47 22.83
N ARG A 237 -5.54 -12.27 22.56
CA ARG A 237 -6.36 -11.06 22.39
C ARG A 237 -6.59 -10.70 20.91
N LEU A 238 -6.03 -11.46 19.99
CA LEU A 238 -6.15 -11.19 18.55
C LEU A 238 -7.56 -11.51 18.07
N LYS A 239 -8.21 -10.55 17.49
CA LYS A 239 -9.50 -10.78 16.81
C LYS A 239 -9.24 -11.57 15.52
N ILE A 240 -9.90 -12.71 15.33
CA ILE A 240 -9.79 -13.51 14.12
C ILE A 240 -11.11 -13.48 13.37
N ALA A 241 -11.07 -12.96 12.14
CA ALA A 241 -12.15 -13.07 11.18
C ALA A 241 -11.83 -14.19 10.16
N LYS A 242 -12.87 -14.91 9.74
CA LYS A 242 -12.74 -16.04 8.81
C LYS A 242 -13.57 -15.78 7.56
N ILE A 243 -12.90 -15.61 6.43
CA ILE A 243 -13.55 -15.42 5.13
C ILE A 243 -13.54 -16.78 4.40
N PRO A 244 -14.72 -17.35 4.17
CA PRO A 244 -14.83 -18.63 3.47
C PRO A 244 -14.25 -18.56 2.07
N ASN A 245 -13.75 -19.69 1.57
CA ASN A 245 -13.34 -19.83 0.19
C ASN A 245 -14.59 -19.77 -0.72
N ASP A 246 -14.75 -18.65 -1.43
CA ASP A 246 -15.89 -18.38 -2.32
C ASP A 246 -15.40 -17.91 -3.71
N PRO A 247 -14.65 -18.76 -4.42
CA PRO A 247 -14.02 -18.36 -5.67
C PRO A 247 -15.02 -17.98 -6.75
N LYS A 248 -16.22 -18.56 -6.73
CA LYS A 248 -17.28 -18.26 -7.70
C LYS A 248 -17.75 -16.83 -7.60
N SER A 249 -18.05 -16.34 -6.38
CA SER A 249 -18.51 -14.97 -6.18
C SER A 249 -17.43 -13.96 -6.52
N PHE A 250 -16.18 -14.20 -6.10
CA PHE A 250 -15.05 -13.32 -6.45
C PHE A 250 -14.76 -13.31 -7.94
N LEU A 251 -14.86 -14.44 -8.65
CA LEU A 251 -14.66 -14.49 -10.09
C LEU A 251 -15.72 -13.66 -10.83
N ILE A 252 -17.00 -13.79 -10.45
CA ILE A 252 -18.08 -12.99 -11.01
C ILE A 252 -17.87 -11.51 -10.73
N ALA A 253 -17.41 -11.15 -9.51
CA ALA A 253 -17.09 -9.77 -9.15
C ALA A 253 -16.01 -9.20 -10.07
N LEU A 254 -14.94 -9.94 -10.27
CA LEU A 254 -13.83 -9.56 -11.15
C LEU A 254 -14.26 -9.39 -12.61
N GLU A 255 -15.06 -10.33 -13.13
CA GLU A 255 -15.61 -10.27 -14.51
C GLU A 255 -16.52 -9.05 -14.69
N ARG A 256 -17.34 -8.72 -13.69
CA ARG A 256 -18.24 -7.58 -13.70
C ARG A 256 -17.59 -6.27 -13.27
N LYS A 257 -16.32 -6.33 -12.86
CA LYS A 257 -15.54 -5.17 -12.38
C LYS A 257 -16.27 -4.42 -11.27
N SER A 258 -16.74 -5.16 -10.28
CA SER A 258 -17.58 -4.65 -9.21
C SER A 258 -17.31 -5.37 -7.88
N ALA A 259 -17.81 -4.84 -6.77
CA ALA A 259 -17.68 -5.46 -5.46
C ALA A 259 -18.71 -6.57 -5.22
N LEU A 260 -18.44 -7.45 -4.26
CA LEU A 260 -19.34 -8.55 -3.89
C LEU A 260 -20.72 -8.05 -3.46
N ILE A 261 -20.80 -6.91 -2.78
CA ILE A 261 -22.06 -6.35 -2.32
C ILE A 261 -23.02 -6.03 -3.48
N GLU A 262 -22.47 -5.61 -4.62
CA GLU A 262 -23.28 -5.20 -5.77
C GLU A 262 -23.77 -6.38 -6.60
N ILE A 263 -23.07 -7.53 -6.54
CA ILE A 263 -23.33 -8.68 -7.43
C ILE A 263 -23.79 -9.94 -6.72
N SER A 264 -23.48 -10.11 -5.44
CA SER A 264 -23.76 -11.34 -4.70
C SER A 264 -24.07 -11.05 -3.22
N SER A 265 -25.27 -10.50 -2.96
CA SER A 265 -25.73 -10.18 -1.60
C SER A 265 -25.69 -11.39 -0.65
N ASN A 266 -25.80 -12.61 -1.19
CA ASN A 266 -25.81 -13.86 -0.43
C ASN A 266 -24.45 -14.54 -0.31
N SER A 267 -23.39 -13.99 -0.91
CA SER A 267 -22.04 -14.56 -0.80
C SER A 267 -21.64 -14.76 0.67
N PRO A 268 -21.18 -15.97 1.04
CA PRO A 268 -20.65 -16.23 2.38
C PRO A 268 -19.43 -15.34 2.70
N ALA A 269 -18.57 -15.10 1.69
CA ALA A 269 -17.41 -14.24 1.83
C ALA A 269 -17.83 -12.79 2.14
N ARG A 270 -18.80 -12.24 1.38
CA ARG A 270 -19.35 -10.90 1.63
C ARG A 270 -19.86 -10.78 3.06
N LYS A 271 -20.71 -11.74 3.51
CA LYS A 271 -21.27 -11.70 4.87
C LYS A 271 -20.20 -11.69 5.93
N SER A 272 -19.10 -12.42 5.71
CA SER A 272 -17.97 -12.42 6.64
C SER A 272 -17.18 -11.10 6.60
N ILE A 273 -17.00 -10.49 5.43
CA ILE A 273 -16.36 -9.17 5.31
C ILE A 273 -17.20 -8.10 6.01
N ALA A 274 -18.51 -8.12 5.82
CA ALA A 274 -19.44 -7.18 6.49
C ALA A 274 -19.39 -7.27 8.03
N THR A 275 -18.93 -8.36 8.62
CA THR A 275 -18.72 -8.43 10.08
C THR A 275 -17.46 -7.76 10.59
N LEU A 276 -16.58 -7.30 9.68
CA LEU A 276 -15.39 -6.51 10.03
C LEU A 276 -15.72 -5.01 10.19
N THR A 277 -16.79 -4.56 9.54
CA THR A 277 -17.29 -3.16 9.65
C THR A 277 -18.07 -2.98 10.94
#